data_06e51103b6767e0031b3cadee4906e69
#
_entry.id   06e51103b6767e0031b3cadee4906e69
#
_cell.length_a   1.000
_cell.length_b   1.000
_cell.length_c   1.000
_cell.angle_alpha   90.00
_cell.angle_beta   90.00
_cell.angle_gamma   90.00
#
_symmetry.space_group_name_H-M   'P 1'
#
loop_
_entity.id
_entity.type
_entity.pdbx_description
1 polymer ?
#
loop_
_entity_poly.entity_id
_entity_poly.type
_entity_poly.pdbx_seq_one_letter_code
_entity_poly.pdbx_strand_id
1 'polypeptide(L)'
;MADLIQTVQDMLKEETWTRATISNYTTNSLNELAAIVKAAREENCEDEVKAICDEQLSHTNDSIISLYLSGMIALGKGTLDNSALVSLIEIFEKNHKEQLVENMCQSILDDDPSNKFALRKLAEFYKSTNDNKIWDLYEKIVKIDFEEADIAKILAERYEEQSNTEAAISYYKKALLRYVSAKNVNAVKEMWPKLVSLIPEEIDFFLLVQRKIAKGISEDKSALLMQELYQYYKDTAKWDIAIDILKLILTIDSKDFWARKEIVDCFRGKYADHVHL
;
A
#
# COMPACT_ATOMS: atom_id res chain seq x y z
N MET A 1 -22.91 -3.81 34.23
CA MET A 1 -22.56 -2.38 34.47
C MET A 1 -21.75 -2.19 35.77
N ALA A 2 -22.34 -2.35 36.98
CA ALA A 2 -21.61 -2.11 38.25
C ALA A 2 -20.30 -2.94 38.35
N ASP A 3 -20.34 -4.19 37.98
CA ASP A 3 -19.16 -5.09 38.04
C ASP A 3 -18.07 -4.66 37.04
N LEU A 4 -18.44 -4.20 35.85
CA LEU A 4 -17.49 -3.73 34.84
C LEU A 4 -16.81 -2.42 35.29
N ILE A 5 -17.59 -1.47 35.81
CA ILE A 5 -17.08 -0.21 36.36
C ILE A 5 -16.10 -0.49 37.51
N GLN A 6 -16.46 -1.42 38.41
CA GLN A 6 -15.59 -1.82 39.53
C GLN A 6 -14.28 -2.44 38.99
N THR A 7 -14.38 -3.30 37.97
CA THR A 7 -13.20 -3.91 37.34
C THR A 7 -12.24 -2.86 36.79
N VAL A 8 -12.75 -1.85 36.05
CA VAL A 8 -11.92 -0.76 35.53
C VAL A 8 -11.26 0.03 36.64
N GLN A 9 -12.02 0.38 37.70
CA GLN A 9 -11.46 1.10 38.85
C GLN A 9 -10.37 0.31 39.58
N ASP A 10 -10.53 -1.00 39.73
CA ASP A 10 -9.53 -1.85 40.39
C ASP A 10 -8.28 -1.99 39.52
N MET A 11 -8.40 -2.12 38.20
CA MET A 11 -7.26 -2.10 37.29
C MET A 11 -6.50 -0.77 37.32
N LEU A 12 -7.18 0.37 37.35
CA LEU A 12 -6.53 1.67 37.46
C LEU A 12 -5.83 1.88 38.82
N LYS A 13 -6.41 1.38 39.90
CA LYS A 13 -5.77 1.38 41.22
C LYS A 13 -4.51 0.52 41.21
N GLU A 14 -4.58 -0.68 40.64
CA GLU A 14 -3.41 -1.59 40.54
C GLU A 14 -2.30 -0.96 39.70
N GLU A 15 -2.61 -0.35 38.56
CA GLU A 15 -1.65 0.39 37.72
C GLU A 15 -0.94 1.49 38.52
N THR A 16 -1.68 2.28 39.30
CA THR A 16 -1.13 3.35 40.13
C THR A 16 -0.24 2.80 41.27
N TRP A 17 -0.69 1.74 41.95
CA TRP A 17 0.00 1.15 43.11
C TRP A 17 1.28 0.43 42.73
N THR A 18 1.27 -0.30 41.61
CA THR A 18 2.44 -1.07 41.17
C THR A 18 3.44 -0.19 40.42
N ARG A 19 3.12 1.08 40.18
CA ARG A 19 3.86 1.92 39.25
C ARG A 19 4.16 1.16 37.97
N ALA A 20 3.17 0.39 37.50
CA ALA A 20 3.29 -0.45 36.35
C ALA A 20 3.69 0.46 35.18
N THR A 21 4.93 0.32 34.76
CA THR A 21 5.39 0.95 33.55
C THR A 21 4.74 0.22 32.37
N ILE A 22 4.54 0.93 31.28
CA ILE A 22 4.02 0.39 30.02
C ILE A 22 4.65 -0.96 29.65
N SER A 23 5.92 -1.20 30.02
CA SER A 23 6.65 -2.45 29.78
C SER A 23 6.08 -3.69 30.51
N ASN A 24 5.27 -3.51 31.54
CA ASN A 24 4.77 -4.61 32.36
C ASN A 24 3.47 -5.25 31.83
N TYR A 25 2.82 -4.66 30.83
CA TYR A 25 1.61 -5.22 30.24
C TYR A 25 1.94 -6.38 29.31
N THR A 26 1.32 -7.52 29.58
CA THR A 26 1.40 -8.73 28.76
C THR A 26 0.32 -8.72 27.67
N THR A 27 0.45 -9.59 26.66
CA THR A 27 -0.57 -9.79 25.63
C THR A 27 -1.95 -10.13 26.22
N ASN A 28 -1.98 -10.90 27.33
CA ASN A 28 -3.25 -11.25 28.00
C ASN A 28 -3.92 -10.02 28.59
N SER A 29 -3.16 -9.16 29.28
CA SER A 29 -3.68 -7.89 29.81
C SER A 29 -4.26 -6.99 28.73
N LEU A 30 -3.64 -6.96 27.55
CA LEU A 30 -4.11 -6.16 26.42
C LEU A 30 -5.41 -6.71 25.80
N ASN A 31 -5.56 -8.05 25.78
CA ASN A 31 -6.81 -8.69 25.35
C ASN A 31 -7.96 -8.41 26.34
N GLU A 32 -7.66 -8.32 27.63
CA GLU A 32 -8.61 -7.93 28.67
C GLU A 32 -9.13 -6.50 28.45
N LEU A 33 -8.25 -5.55 28.10
CA LEU A 33 -8.64 -4.17 27.80
C LEU A 33 -9.58 -4.10 26.57
N ALA A 34 -9.30 -4.87 25.53
CA ALA A 34 -10.19 -4.95 24.36
C ALA A 34 -11.56 -5.54 24.72
N ALA A 35 -11.59 -6.56 25.59
CA ALA A 35 -12.83 -7.16 26.10
C ALA A 35 -13.65 -6.16 26.93
N ILE A 36 -12.99 -5.30 27.72
CA ILE A 36 -13.64 -4.24 28.48
C ILE A 36 -14.34 -3.24 27.57
N VAL A 37 -13.68 -2.78 26.50
CA VAL A 37 -14.30 -1.87 25.52
C VAL A 37 -15.56 -2.49 24.91
N LYS A 38 -15.48 -3.77 24.53
CA LYS A 38 -16.63 -4.51 23.98
C LYS A 38 -17.76 -4.62 25.01
N ALA A 39 -17.45 -5.02 26.24
CA ALA A 39 -18.45 -5.12 27.30
C ALA A 39 -19.10 -3.77 27.63
N ALA A 40 -18.32 -2.67 27.64
CA ALA A 40 -18.86 -1.34 27.86
C ALA A 40 -19.88 -0.94 26.79
N ARG A 41 -19.68 -1.31 25.54
CA ARG A 41 -20.67 -1.13 24.45
C ARG A 41 -21.91 -1.98 24.65
N GLU A 42 -21.75 -3.26 24.95
CA GLU A 42 -22.87 -4.20 25.17
C GLU A 42 -23.73 -3.79 26.36
N GLU A 43 -23.13 -3.26 27.42
CA GLU A 43 -23.82 -2.80 28.64
C GLU A 43 -24.25 -1.32 28.58
N ASN A 44 -23.95 -0.59 27.48
CA ASN A 44 -24.24 0.85 27.31
C ASN A 44 -23.67 1.73 28.43
N CYS A 45 -22.47 1.44 28.91
CA CYS A 45 -21.78 2.19 29.95
C CYS A 45 -20.44 2.80 29.50
N GLU A 46 -20.30 3.06 28.20
CA GLU A 46 -19.08 3.64 27.64
C GLU A 46 -18.76 5.03 28.23
N ASP A 47 -19.78 5.86 28.48
CA ASP A 47 -19.57 7.20 29.02
C ASP A 47 -19.06 7.17 30.45
N GLU A 48 -19.53 6.24 31.26
CA GLU A 48 -19.07 6.04 32.63
C GLU A 48 -17.62 5.53 32.66
N VAL A 49 -17.30 4.54 31.82
CA VAL A 49 -15.92 4.04 31.70
C VAL A 49 -15.00 5.15 31.23
N LYS A 50 -15.40 5.91 30.21
CA LYS A 50 -14.61 7.04 29.72
C LYS A 50 -14.40 8.11 30.77
N ALA A 51 -15.43 8.49 31.53
CA ALA A 51 -15.32 9.49 32.58
C ALA A 51 -14.30 9.10 33.66
N ILE A 52 -14.27 7.82 34.07
CA ILE A 52 -13.29 7.30 35.03
C ILE A 52 -11.87 7.38 34.48
N CYS A 53 -11.70 7.01 33.20
CA CYS A 53 -10.39 7.07 32.55
C CYS A 53 -9.92 8.53 32.39
N ASP A 54 -10.78 9.45 31.99
CA ASP A 54 -10.45 10.87 31.83
C ASP A 54 -10.12 11.52 33.20
N GLU A 55 -10.80 11.12 34.26
CA GLU A 55 -10.46 11.54 35.63
C GLU A 55 -9.04 11.06 36.01
N GLN A 56 -8.72 9.80 35.74
CA GLN A 56 -7.39 9.26 35.99
C GLN A 56 -6.32 10.00 35.19
N LEU A 57 -6.57 10.30 33.90
CA LEU A 57 -5.66 11.05 33.04
C LEU A 57 -5.45 12.50 33.50
N SER A 58 -6.43 13.09 34.23
CA SER A 58 -6.24 14.42 34.84
C SER A 58 -5.19 14.41 35.97
N HIS A 59 -4.94 13.27 36.56
CA HIS A 59 -3.96 13.08 37.64
C HIS A 59 -2.64 12.47 37.16
N THR A 60 -2.68 11.60 36.13
CA THR A 60 -1.52 10.89 35.60
C THR A 60 -1.63 10.80 34.08
N ASN A 61 -0.80 11.55 33.35
CA ASN A 61 -0.85 11.61 31.88
C ASN A 61 -0.31 10.34 31.18
N ASP A 62 0.16 9.34 31.92
CA ASP A 62 0.86 8.16 31.41
C ASP A 62 0.15 6.82 31.69
N SER A 63 -1.10 6.87 32.21
CA SER A 63 -1.92 5.67 32.41
C SER A 63 -2.27 5.04 31.04
N ILE A 64 -1.71 3.87 30.77
CA ILE A 64 -1.95 3.12 29.53
C ILE A 64 -3.39 2.60 29.45
N ILE A 65 -3.91 2.13 30.57
CA ILE A 65 -5.31 1.66 30.67
C ILE A 65 -6.25 2.79 30.28
N SER A 66 -6.09 3.95 30.92
CA SER A 66 -6.96 5.11 30.67
C SER A 66 -6.82 5.64 29.25
N LEU A 67 -5.59 5.75 28.72
CA LEU A 67 -5.36 6.19 27.34
C LEU A 67 -6.01 5.25 26.33
N TYR A 68 -5.85 3.94 26.53
CA TYR A 68 -6.43 2.96 25.61
C TYR A 68 -7.97 2.93 25.68
N LEU A 69 -8.55 2.79 26.89
CA LEU A 69 -10.00 2.69 27.05
C LEU A 69 -10.73 3.96 26.61
N SER A 70 -10.25 5.14 27.07
CA SER A 70 -10.81 6.42 26.65
C SER A 70 -10.69 6.64 25.13
N GLY A 71 -9.52 6.31 24.55
CA GLY A 71 -9.27 6.43 23.12
C GLY A 71 -10.16 5.50 22.29
N MET A 72 -10.30 4.23 22.69
CA MET A 72 -11.15 3.26 21.97
C MET A 72 -12.63 3.57 22.06
N ILE A 73 -13.11 4.07 23.21
CA ILE A 73 -14.50 4.53 23.36
C ILE A 73 -14.75 5.76 22.50
N ALA A 74 -13.84 6.74 22.53
CA ALA A 74 -13.97 7.95 21.71
C ALA A 74 -13.91 7.62 20.19
N LEU A 75 -13.10 6.65 19.81
CA LEU A 75 -13.02 6.14 18.43
C LEU A 75 -14.37 5.54 18.00
N GLY A 76 -14.93 4.62 18.80
CA GLY A 76 -16.20 3.96 18.49
C GLY A 76 -17.40 4.93 18.44
N LYS A 77 -17.34 6.04 19.18
CA LYS A 77 -18.35 7.11 19.11
C LYS A 77 -18.11 8.14 18.01
N GLY A 78 -17.00 7.99 17.23
CA GLY A 78 -16.61 8.95 16.22
C GLY A 78 -16.24 10.34 16.76
N THR A 79 -15.89 10.43 18.04
CA THR A 79 -15.51 11.68 18.72
C THR A 79 -13.99 11.88 18.79
N LEU A 80 -13.22 10.86 18.43
CA LEU A 80 -11.76 10.94 18.33
C LEU A 80 -11.37 11.53 16.98
N ASP A 81 -10.73 12.68 16.98
CA ASP A 81 -10.20 13.26 15.75
C ASP A 81 -8.93 12.54 15.26
N ASN A 82 -8.61 12.72 13.98
CA ASN A 82 -7.43 12.07 13.38
C ASN A 82 -6.11 12.45 14.06
N SER A 83 -6.00 13.67 14.58
CA SER A 83 -4.79 14.14 15.27
C SER A 83 -4.61 13.42 16.60
N ALA A 84 -5.68 13.30 17.39
CA ALA A 84 -5.67 12.58 18.66
C ALA A 84 -5.39 11.08 18.44
N LEU A 85 -5.96 10.49 17.38
CA LEU A 85 -5.71 9.10 17.01
C LEU A 85 -4.23 8.86 16.67
N VAL A 86 -3.64 9.71 15.83
CA VAL A 86 -2.22 9.62 15.48
C VAL A 86 -1.35 9.74 16.74
N SER A 87 -1.62 10.73 17.58
CA SER A 87 -0.86 10.93 18.83
C SER A 87 -0.96 9.72 19.77
N LEU A 88 -2.13 9.10 19.87
CA LEU A 88 -2.33 7.92 20.71
C LEU A 88 -1.56 6.71 20.17
N ILE A 89 -1.58 6.49 18.88
CA ILE A 89 -0.81 5.43 18.22
C ILE A 89 0.69 5.67 18.40
N GLU A 90 1.18 6.90 18.22
CA GLU A 90 2.59 7.25 18.45
C GLU A 90 3.04 6.98 19.90
N ILE A 91 2.16 7.25 20.89
CA ILE A 91 2.44 6.93 22.29
C ILE A 91 2.62 5.41 22.46
N PHE A 92 1.74 4.60 21.87
CA PHE A 92 1.85 3.15 21.98
C PHE A 92 3.05 2.59 21.22
N GLU A 93 3.36 3.09 20.03
CA GLU A 93 4.56 2.71 19.27
C GLU A 93 5.85 3.04 20.03
N LYS A 94 5.94 4.26 20.57
CA LYS A 94 7.10 4.71 21.35
C LYS A 94 7.34 3.87 22.61
N ASN A 95 6.29 3.29 23.14
CA ASN A 95 6.34 2.45 24.32
C ASN A 95 6.33 0.94 24.00
N HIS A 96 6.56 0.55 22.76
CA HIS A 96 6.62 -0.84 22.29
C HIS A 96 5.34 -1.62 22.61
N LYS A 97 4.16 -1.01 22.33
CA LYS A 97 2.84 -1.60 22.52
C LYS A 97 2.12 -1.81 21.18
N GLU A 98 2.85 -2.43 20.27
CA GLU A 98 2.39 -2.69 18.89
C GLU A 98 1.06 -3.47 18.86
N GLN A 99 0.81 -4.33 19.86
CA GLN A 99 -0.47 -5.05 19.95
C GLN A 99 -1.66 -4.10 20.20
N LEU A 100 -1.47 -3.01 20.97
CA LEU A 100 -2.52 -2.00 21.13
C LEU A 100 -2.76 -1.25 19.83
N VAL A 101 -1.70 -0.95 19.09
CA VAL A 101 -1.80 -0.34 17.76
C VAL A 101 -2.58 -1.27 16.80
N GLU A 102 -2.26 -2.58 16.79
CA GLU A 102 -2.99 -3.56 15.99
C GLU A 102 -4.48 -3.56 16.34
N ASN A 103 -4.83 -3.67 17.62
CA ASN A 103 -6.21 -3.70 18.08
C ASN A 103 -6.97 -2.41 17.71
N MET A 104 -6.35 -1.25 17.88
CA MET A 104 -6.93 0.04 17.48
C MET A 104 -7.18 0.12 15.97
N CYS A 105 -6.18 -0.22 15.18
CA CYS A 105 -6.29 -0.20 13.73
C CYS A 105 -7.34 -1.20 13.24
N GLN A 106 -7.43 -2.37 13.85
CA GLN A 106 -8.47 -3.35 13.51
C GLN A 106 -9.88 -2.82 13.82
N SER A 107 -10.06 -2.16 14.98
CA SER A 107 -11.35 -1.54 15.32
C SER A 107 -11.73 -0.43 14.34
N ILE A 108 -10.77 0.37 13.88
CA ILE A 108 -11.02 1.38 12.83
C ILE A 108 -11.49 0.72 11.54
N LEU A 109 -10.87 -0.41 11.16
CA LEU A 109 -11.21 -1.12 9.94
C LEU A 109 -12.54 -1.89 10.03
N ASP A 110 -12.98 -2.23 11.22
CA ASP A 110 -14.32 -2.82 11.46
C ASP A 110 -15.42 -1.77 11.16
N ASP A 111 -15.17 -0.49 11.49
CA ASP A 111 -16.08 0.61 11.23
C ASP A 111 -15.90 1.19 9.80
N ASP A 112 -14.67 1.37 9.34
CA ASP A 112 -14.32 1.85 7.99
C ASP A 112 -13.25 0.94 7.36
N PRO A 113 -13.66 -0.13 6.63
CA PRO A 113 -12.75 -1.07 5.97
C PRO A 113 -11.80 -0.43 4.94
N SER A 114 -12.06 0.82 4.54
CA SER A 114 -11.28 1.57 3.58
C SER A 114 -10.34 2.60 4.20
N ASN A 115 -10.23 2.65 5.51
CA ASN A 115 -9.40 3.61 6.22
C ASN A 115 -7.91 3.44 5.90
N LYS A 116 -7.38 4.34 5.08
CA LYS A 116 -6.00 4.28 4.59
C LYS A 116 -4.96 4.33 5.71
N PHE A 117 -5.22 5.11 6.75
CA PHE A 117 -4.30 5.23 7.88
C PHE A 117 -4.16 3.90 8.62
N ALA A 118 -5.29 3.29 9.00
CA ALA A 118 -5.30 2.01 9.71
C ALA A 118 -4.69 0.88 8.87
N LEU A 119 -5.01 0.84 7.56
CA LEU A 119 -4.42 -0.14 6.64
C LEU A 119 -2.89 -0.02 6.55
N ARG A 120 -2.35 1.19 6.44
CA ARG A 120 -0.91 1.43 6.39
C ARG A 120 -0.22 1.06 7.70
N LYS A 121 -0.78 1.45 8.83
CA LYS A 121 -0.23 1.11 10.15
C LYS A 121 -0.19 -0.39 10.41
N LEU A 122 -1.25 -1.11 10.07
CA LEU A 122 -1.25 -2.57 10.14
C LEU A 122 -0.23 -3.19 9.18
N ALA A 123 -0.05 -2.62 7.98
CA ALA A 123 0.94 -3.11 7.04
C ALA A 123 2.37 -2.95 7.58
N GLU A 124 2.68 -1.82 8.22
CA GLU A 124 3.95 -1.59 8.90
C GLU A 124 4.17 -2.62 10.02
N PHE A 125 3.14 -2.86 10.84
CA PHE A 125 3.19 -3.84 11.93
C PHE A 125 3.40 -5.27 11.41
N TYR A 126 2.58 -5.75 10.47
CA TYR A 126 2.71 -7.11 9.93
C TYR A 126 4.01 -7.32 9.14
N LYS A 127 4.54 -6.26 8.51
CA LYS A 127 5.86 -6.29 7.89
C LYS A 127 6.96 -6.50 8.93
N SER A 128 6.91 -5.80 10.07
CA SER A 128 7.90 -5.89 11.15
C SER A 128 7.89 -7.25 11.84
N THR A 129 6.71 -7.87 11.96
CA THR A 129 6.52 -9.20 12.59
C THR A 129 6.61 -10.36 11.61
N ASN A 130 6.79 -10.08 10.32
CA ASN A 130 6.78 -11.07 9.24
C ASN A 130 5.49 -11.93 9.21
N ASP A 131 4.34 -11.31 9.54
CA ASP A 131 3.03 -11.98 9.57
C ASP A 131 2.45 -12.09 8.17
N ASN A 132 1.98 -13.29 7.82
CA ASN A 132 1.37 -13.55 6.51
C ASN A 132 0.09 -12.73 6.23
N LYS A 133 -0.56 -12.19 7.26
CA LYS A 133 -1.70 -11.27 7.11
C LYS A 133 -1.39 -10.02 6.29
N ILE A 134 -0.10 -9.67 6.15
CA ILE A 134 0.35 -8.53 5.35
C ILE A 134 -0.15 -8.62 3.91
N TRP A 135 -0.27 -9.83 3.35
CA TRP A 135 -0.61 -10.01 1.94
C TRP A 135 -2.05 -9.65 1.61
N ASP A 136 -3.00 -10.11 2.44
CA ASP A 136 -4.41 -9.73 2.30
C ASP A 136 -4.60 -8.23 2.50
N LEU A 137 -3.79 -7.65 3.38
CA LEU A 137 -3.79 -6.23 3.65
C LEU A 137 -3.25 -5.42 2.46
N TYR A 138 -2.15 -5.87 1.85
CA TYR A 138 -1.60 -5.26 0.65
C TYR A 138 -2.61 -5.28 -0.51
N GLU A 139 -3.35 -6.38 -0.69
CA GLU A 139 -4.42 -6.43 -1.69
C GLU A 139 -5.54 -5.42 -1.43
N LYS A 140 -5.94 -5.25 -0.17
CA LYS A 140 -6.92 -4.23 0.22
C LYS A 140 -6.40 -2.83 -0.07
N ILE A 141 -5.15 -2.53 0.31
CA ILE A 141 -4.52 -1.23 0.06
C ILE A 141 -4.49 -0.93 -1.44
N VAL A 142 -4.05 -1.88 -2.26
CA VAL A 142 -3.98 -1.68 -3.71
C VAL A 142 -5.34 -1.48 -4.37
N LYS A 143 -6.42 -2.01 -3.79
CA LYS A 143 -7.79 -1.79 -4.29
C LYS A 143 -8.30 -0.39 -3.95
N ILE A 144 -7.92 0.15 -2.80
CA ILE A 144 -8.46 1.41 -2.25
C ILE A 144 -7.58 2.60 -2.63
N ASP A 145 -6.25 2.43 -2.59
CA ASP A 145 -5.29 3.51 -2.83
C ASP A 145 -4.57 3.34 -4.15
N PHE A 146 -4.91 4.21 -5.11
CA PHE A 146 -4.29 4.22 -6.43
C PHE A 146 -2.86 4.78 -6.44
N GLU A 147 -2.35 5.30 -5.32
CA GLU A 147 -1.02 5.89 -5.24
C GLU A 147 0.05 4.91 -4.75
N GLU A 148 -0.33 3.76 -4.19
CA GLU A 148 0.58 2.76 -3.63
C GLU A 148 1.21 1.85 -4.71
N ALA A 149 2.11 2.44 -5.50
CA ALA A 149 2.78 1.73 -6.58
C ALA A 149 3.71 0.62 -6.07
N ASP A 150 4.45 0.88 -4.99
CA ASP A 150 5.43 -0.07 -4.43
C ASP A 150 4.74 -1.32 -3.88
N ILE A 151 3.59 -1.17 -3.21
CA ILE A 151 2.81 -2.30 -2.72
C ILE A 151 2.30 -3.16 -3.88
N ALA A 152 1.85 -2.52 -4.97
CA ALA A 152 1.44 -3.25 -6.16
C ALA A 152 2.60 -4.02 -6.80
N LYS A 153 3.83 -3.44 -6.82
CA LYS A 153 5.04 -4.13 -7.29
C LYS A 153 5.36 -5.33 -6.40
N ILE A 154 5.34 -5.18 -5.08
CA ILE A 154 5.60 -6.27 -4.12
C ILE A 154 4.59 -7.42 -4.31
N LEU A 155 3.31 -7.11 -4.50
CA LEU A 155 2.30 -8.15 -4.79
C LEU A 155 2.57 -8.86 -6.13
N ALA A 156 2.98 -8.12 -7.15
CA ALA A 156 3.31 -8.69 -8.44
C ALA A 156 4.48 -9.69 -8.34
N GLU A 157 5.54 -9.30 -7.63
CA GLU A 157 6.72 -10.14 -7.38
C GLU A 157 6.34 -11.42 -6.62
N ARG A 158 5.52 -11.30 -5.59
CA ARG A 158 5.00 -12.47 -4.85
C ARG A 158 4.19 -13.43 -5.72
N TYR A 159 3.26 -12.90 -6.52
CA TYR A 159 2.46 -13.75 -7.41
C TYR A 159 3.32 -14.43 -8.50
N GLU A 160 4.39 -13.76 -8.94
CA GLU A 160 5.37 -14.36 -9.85
C GLU A 160 6.11 -15.53 -9.18
N GLU A 161 6.57 -15.38 -7.94
CA GLU A 161 7.19 -16.46 -7.14
C GLU A 161 6.23 -17.66 -6.97
N GLN A 162 4.94 -17.39 -6.85
CA GLN A 162 3.89 -18.42 -6.78
C GLN A 162 3.52 -19.01 -8.15
N SER A 163 4.20 -18.61 -9.23
CA SER A 163 3.91 -19.00 -10.61
C SER A 163 2.50 -18.60 -11.07
N ASN A 164 1.86 -17.63 -10.42
CA ASN A 164 0.59 -17.04 -10.85
C ASN A 164 0.85 -15.85 -11.77
N THR A 165 1.22 -16.16 -13.01
CA THR A 165 1.64 -15.16 -14.00
C THR A 165 0.54 -14.14 -14.32
N GLU A 166 -0.73 -14.56 -14.37
CA GLU A 166 -1.85 -13.65 -14.67
C GLU A 166 -2.02 -12.58 -13.60
N ALA A 167 -2.04 -12.99 -12.33
CA ALA A 167 -2.11 -12.04 -11.20
C ALA A 167 -0.88 -11.13 -11.16
N ALA A 168 0.33 -11.69 -11.35
CA ALA A 168 1.57 -10.93 -11.39
C ALA A 168 1.52 -9.82 -12.47
N ILE A 169 1.14 -10.15 -13.70
CA ILE A 169 0.98 -9.18 -14.79
C ILE A 169 -0.03 -8.08 -14.42
N SER A 170 -1.18 -8.46 -13.85
CA SER A 170 -2.21 -7.50 -13.43
C SER A 170 -1.66 -6.48 -12.43
N TYR A 171 -0.91 -6.93 -11.42
CA TYR A 171 -0.30 -6.04 -10.43
C TYR A 171 0.89 -5.24 -10.97
N TYR A 172 1.72 -5.81 -11.84
CA TYR A 172 2.78 -5.05 -12.53
C TYR A 172 2.22 -3.92 -13.39
N LYS A 173 1.13 -4.15 -14.14
CA LYS A 173 0.45 -3.10 -14.90
C LYS A 173 -0.07 -1.98 -14.01
N LYS A 174 -0.68 -2.34 -12.87
CA LYS A 174 -1.15 -1.36 -11.88
C LYS A 174 0.01 -0.55 -11.32
N ALA A 175 1.10 -1.18 -10.91
CA ALA A 175 2.28 -0.52 -10.39
C ALA A 175 2.88 0.45 -11.43
N LEU A 176 3.07 0.01 -12.68
CA LEU A 176 3.62 0.85 -13.74
C LEU A 176 2.77 2.10 -13.98
N LEU A 177 1.45 1.96 -14.08
CA LEU A 177 0.54 3.10 -14.28
C LEU A 177 0.61 4.09 -13.12
N ARG A 178 0.78 3.62 -11.90
CA ARG A 178 0.94 4.46 -10.70
C ARG A 178 2.28 5.18 -10.67
N TYR A 179 3.39 4.49 -10.99
CA TYR A 179 4.69 5.13 -11.13
C TYR A 179 4.68 6.23 -12.20
N VAL A 180 3.98 6.02 -13.30
CA VAL A 180 3.80 7.05 -14.33
C VAL A 180 3.01 8.24 -13.77
N SER A 181 1.92 7.99 -13.04
CA SER A 181 1.12 9.06 -12.43
C SER A 181 1.91 9.84 -11.37
N ALA A 182 2.73 9.16 -10.59
CA ALA A 182 3.63 9.74 -9.60
C ALA A 182 4.89 10.38 -10.21
N LYS A 183 5.07 10.32 -11.54
CA LYS A 183 6.25 10.79 -12.28
C LYS A 183 7.57 10.15 -11.84
N ASN A 184 7.51 8.95 -11.28
CA ASN A 184 8.69 8.19 -10.86
C ASN A 184 9.33 7.48 -12.07
N VAL A 185 10.13 8.23 -12.81
CA VAL A 185 10.77 7.76 -14.05
C VAL A 185 11.70 6.58 -13.82
N ASN A 186 12.39 6.55 -12.69
CA ASN A 186 13.36 5.47 -12.41
C ASN A 186 12.63 4.13 -12.23
N ALA A 187 11.55 4.11 -11.46
CA ALA A 187 10.73 2.91 -11.29
C ALA A 187 10.07 2.47 -12.61
N VAL A 188 9.63 3.42 -13.44
CA VAL A 188 9.11 3.13 -14.78
C VAL A 188 10.17 2.44 -15.63
N LYS A 189 11.39 2.97 -15.70
CA LYS A 189 12.50 2.38 -16.48
C LYS A 189 12.87 0.99 -16.01
N GLU A 190 12.89 0.76 -14.70
CA GLU A 190 13.18 -0.54 -14.12
C GLU A 190 12.12 -1.60 -14.48
N MET A 191 10.85 -1.22 -14.44
CA MET A 191 9.73 -2.14 -14.64
C MET A 191 9.40 -2.38 -16.12
N TRP A 192 9.71 -1.43 -16.99
CA TRP A 192 9.34 -1.46 -18.40
C TRP A 192 9.85 -2.70 -19.15
N PRO A 193 11.17 -3.03 -19.11
CA PRO A 193 11.71 -4.19 -19.84
C PRO A 193 11.06 -5.50 -19.36
N LYS A 194 10.79 -5.60 -18.07
CA LYS A 194 10.15 -6.78 -17.49
C LYS A 194 8.73 -6.98 -18.06
N LEU A 195 7.92 -5.92 -18.12
CA LEU A 195 6.59 -6.00 -18.71
C LEU A 195 6.64 -6.29 -20.21
N VAL A 196 7.56 -5.69 -20.94
CA VAL A 196 7.75 -5.98 -22.37
C VAL A 196 8.05 -7.47 -22.60
N SER A 197 8.83 -8.11 -21.72
CA SER A 197 9.11 -9.54 -21.83
C SER A 197 7.92 -10.43 -21.43
N LEU A 198 7.07 -10.00 -20.49
CA LEU A 198 5.95 -10.78 -19.98
C LEU A 198 4.71 -10.72 -20.90
N ILE A 199 4.45 -9.56 -21.50
CA ILE A 199 3.24 -9.29 -22.29
C ILE A 199 3.56 -8.57 -23.60
N PRO A 200 4.50 -9.10 -24.42
CA PRO A 200 4.93 -8.39 -25.63
C PRO A 200 3.81 -8.15 -26.63
N GLU A 201 2.72 -8.92 -26.60
CA GLU A 201 1.56 -8.77 -27.49
C GLU A 201 0.64 -7.62 -27.08
N GLU A 202 0.75 -7.07 -25.88
CA GLU A 202 -0.13 -6.02 -25.39
C GLU A 202 0.33 -4.60 -25.78
N ILE A 203 0.49 -4.37 -27.06
CA ILE A 203 0.98 -3.09 -27.60
C ILE A 203 0.12 -1.91 -27.15
N ASP A 204 -1.20 -2.07 -27.13
CA ASP A 204 -2.12 -1.00 -26.74
C ASP A 204 -1.88 -0.51 -25.31
N PHE A 205 -1.51 -1.42 -24.41
CA PHE A 205 -1.12 -1.06 -23.05
C PHE A 205 0.14 -0.20 -23.05
N PHE A 206 1.18 -0.60 -23.79
CA PHE A 206 2.43 0.17 -23.86
C PHE A 206 2.23 1.55 -24.51
N LEU A 207 1.37 1.64 -25.53
CA LEU A 207 1.02 2.91 -26.14
C LEU A 207 0.24 3.84 -25.19
N LEU A 208 -0.64 3.28 -24.37
CA LEU A 208 -1.33 4.04 -23.31
C LEU A 208 -0.33 4.62 -22.31
N VAL A 209 0.61 3.79 -21.83
CA VAL A 209 1.67 4.20 -20.89
C VAL A 209 2.54 5.28 -21.53
N GLN A 210 2.98 5.08 -22.76
CA GLN A 210 3.78 6.04 -23.52
C GLN A 210 3.12 7.42 -23.59
N ARG A 211 1.82 7.46 -23.96
CA ARG A 211 1.06 8.73 -24.04
C ARG A 211 0.97 9.45 -22.69
N LYS A 212 0.82 8.67 -21.60
CA LYS A 212 0.80 9.25 -20.24
C LYS A 212 2.16 9.82 -19.84
N ILE A 213 3.26 9.15 -20.21
CA ILE A 213 4.63 9.61 -19.95
C ILE A 213 4.93 10.87 -20.77
N ALA A 214 4.59 10.89 -22.05
CA ALA A 214 4.79 12.06 -22.91
C ALA A 214 4.09 13.31 -22.34
N LYS A 215 2.82 13.16 -21.93
CA LYS A 215 2.03 14.27 -21.37
C LYS A 215 2.47 14.69 -19.96
N GLY A 216 2.83 13.74 -19.11
CA GLY A 216 3.01 13.98 -17.68
C GLY A 216 4.45 14.17 -17.24
N ILE A 217 5.41 13.63 -17.99
CA ILE A 217 6.82 13.57 -17.63
C ILE A 217 7.69 14.30 -18.64
N SER A 218 7.87 13.70 -19.84
CA SER A 218 8.73 14.21 -20.91
C SER A 218 8.56 13.40 -22.19
N GLU A 219 8.54 14.06 -23.33
CA GLU A 219 8.52 13.42 -24.63
C GLU A 219 9.80 12.62 -24.89
N ASP A 220 10.98 13.15 -24.52
CA ASP A 220 12.26 12.47 -24.70
C ASP A 220 12.30 11.13 -23.94
N LYS A 221 11.82 11.11 -22.68
CA LYS A 221 11.78 9.88 -21.88
C LYS A 221 10.80 8.87 -22.44
N SER A 222 9.69 9.33 -22.97
CA SER A 222 8.72 8.52 -23.68
C SER A 222 9.36 7.86 -24.92
N ALA A 223 10.12 8.62 -25.70
CA ALA A 223 10.81 8.10 -26.88
C ALA A 223 11.83 7.00 -26.53
N LEU A 224 12.61 7.19 -25.45
CA LEU A 224 13.57 6.18 -25.00
C LEU A 224 12.91 4.83 -24.64
N LEU A 225 11.78 4.86 -23.93
CA LEU A 225 11.04 3.63 -23.60
C LEU A 225 10.47 2.95 -24.85
N MET A 226 10.07 3.73 -25.83
CA MET A 226 9.62 3.19 -27.12
C MET A 226 10.77 2.55 -27.92
N GLN A 227 12.01 3.04 -27.77
CA GLN A 227 13.18 2.40 -28.36
C GLN A 227 13.46 1.01 -27.77
N GLU A 228 13.27 0.83 -26.47
CA GLU A 228 13.41 -0.49 -25.83
C GLU A 228 12.34 -1.46 -26.32
N LEU A 229 11.09 -1.01 -26.43
CA LEU A 229 10.00 -1.80 -26.99
C LEU A 229 10.26 -2.18 -28.45
N TYR A 230 10.72 -1.23 -29.25
CA TYR A 230 11.15 -1.46 -30.63
C TYR A 230 12.22 -2.55 -30.71
N GLN A 231 13.28 -2.46 -29.88
CA GLN A 231 14.38 -3.40 -29.91
C GLN A 231 13.90 -4.84 -29.64
N TYR A 232 12.98 -5.01 -28.67
CA TYR A 232 12.37 -6.32 -28.40
C TYR A 232 11.68 -6.92 -29.64
N TYR A 233 10.88 -6.12 -30.37
CA TYR A 233 10.20 -6.62 -31.56
C TYR A 233 11.13 -6.85 -32.76
N LYS A 234 12.17 -6.05 -32.88
CA LYS A 234 13.24 -6.27 -33.86
C LYS A 234 13.96 -7.59 -33.62
N ASP A 235 14.36 -7.86 -32.37
CA ASP A 235 15.11 -9.07 -31.98
C ASP A 235 14.24 -10.34 -32.11
N THR A 236 12.94 -10.21 -32.02
CA THR A 236 11.97 -11.29 -32.22
C THR A 236 11.43 -11.40 -33.66
N ALA A 237 12.03 -10.65 -34.60
CA ALA A 237 11.65 -10.60 -36.01
C ALA A 237 10.17 -10.23 -36.29
N LYS A 238 9.52 -9.53 -35.34
CA LYS A 238 8.16 -9.01 -35.49
C LYS A 238 8.18 -7.64 -36.20
N TRP A 239 8.63 -7.64 -37.45
CA TRP A 239 8.99 -6.46 -38.24
C TRP A 239 7.87 -5.42 -38.36
N ASP A 240 6.62 -5.84 -38.58
CA ASP A 240 5.51 -4.92 -38.78
C ASP A 240 5.25 -4.11 -37.50
N ILE A 241 5.30 -4.77 -36.36
CA ILE A 241 5.12 -4.10 -35.05
C ILE A 241 6.29 -3.16 -34.78
N ALA A 242 7.52 -3.60 -35.03
CA ALA A 242 8.70 -2.76 -34.90
C ALA A 242 8.59 -1.48 -35.75
N ILE A 243 8.13 -1.60 -36.99
CA ILE A 243 7.91 -0.46 -37.90
C ILE A 243 6.84 0.48 -37.35
N ASP A 244 5.74 -0.04 -36.81
CA ASP A 244 4.67 0.79 -36.27
C ASP A 244 5.11 1.55 -34.99
N ILE A 245 5.94 0.95 -34.17
CA ILE A 245 6.57 1.64 -33.03
C ILE A 245 7.47 2.79 -33.51
N LEU A 246 8.30 2.56 -34.53
CA LEU A 246 9.15 3.60 -35.09
C LEU A 246 8.33 4.76 -35.69
N LYS A 247 7.21 4.47 -36.37
CA LYS A 247 6.29 5.49 -36.83
C LYS A 247 5.73 6.32 -35.69
N LEU A 248 5.42 5.69 -34.54
CA LEU A 248 4.96 6.42 -33.35
C LEU A 248 6.05 7.32 -32.78
N ILE A 249 7.30 6.88 -32.73
CA ILE A 249 8.44 7.74 -32.36
C ILE A 249 8.49 8.96 -33.28
N LEU A 250 8.33 8.77 -34.59
CA LEU A 250 8.28 9.87 -35.54
C LEU A 250 7.08 10.79 -35.42
N THR A 251 6.00 10.39 -34.75
CA THR A 251 4.90 11.31 -34.41
C THR A 251 5.27 12.27 -33.30
N ILE A 252 6.21 11.87 -32.42
CA ILE A 252 6.75 12.70 -31.34
C ILE A 252 7.83 13.63 -31.88
N ASP A 253 8.82 13.07 -32.55
CA ASP A 253 9.86 13.81 -33.25
C ASP A 253 9.94 13.41 -34.73
N SER A 254 9.33 14.20 -35.56
CA SER A 254 9.29 13.95 -37.02
C SER A 254 10.66 14.00 -37.69
N LYS A 255 11.69 14.52 -37.01
CA LYS A 255 13.06 14.63 -37.53
C LYS A 255 14.00 13.60 -36.97
N ASP A 256 13.51 12.66 -36.12
CA ASP A 256 14.33 11.61 -35.54
C ASP A 256 14.99 10.76 -36.64
N PHE A 257 16.28 11.01 -36.82
CA PHE A 257 17.09 10.34 -37.86
C PHE A 257 17.26 8.86 -37.56
N TRP A 258 17.38 8.50 -36.29
CA TRP A 258 17.53 7.11 -35.86
C TRP A 258 16.30 6.29 -36.24
N ALA A 259 15.10 6.77 -35.87
CA ALA A 259 13.86 6.07 -36.19
C ALA A 259 13.64 5.90 -37.70
N ARG A 260 13.99 6.91 -38.50
CA ARG A 260 13.92 6.82 -39.98
C ARG A 260 14.86 5.78 -40.53
N LYS A 261 16.11 5.70 -40.00
CA LYS A 261 17.09 4.72 -40.41
C LYS A 261 16.63 3.30 -40.06
N GLU A 262 16.18 3.11 -38.83
CA GLU A 262 15.73 1.81 -38.33
C GLU A 262 14.50 1.28 -39.10
N ILE A 263 13.58 2.13 -39.58
CA ILE A 263 12.48 1.72 -40.48
C ILE A 263 13.03 1.04 -41.71
N VAL A 264 14.05 1.62 -42.33
CA VAL A 264 14.67 1.05 -43.56
C VAL A 264 15.30 -0.31 -43.26
N ASP A 265 15.98 -0.43 -42.10
CA ASP A 265 16.61 -1.69 -41.69
C ASP A 265 15.56 -2.77 -41.34
N CYS A 266 14.43 -2.41 -40.75
CA CYS A 266 13.31 -3.33 -40.55
C CYS A 266 12.71 -3.85 -41.86
N PHE A 267 12.55 -2.97 -42.88
CA PHE A 267 12.10 -3.42 -44.19
C PHE A 267 13.09 -4.38 -44.84
N ARG A 268 14.40 -4.14 -44.71
CA ARG A 268 15.44 -5.07 -45.19
C ARG A 268 15.36 -6.43 -44.49
N GLY A 269 15.23 -6.46 -43.16
CA GLY A 269 15.05 -7.69 -42.39
C GLY A 269 13.82 -8.45 -42.82
N LYS A 270 12.66 -7.79 -42.91
CA LYS A 270 11.41 -8.39 -43.33
C LYS A 270 11.50 -9.03 -44.72
N TYR A 271 12.16 -8.36 -45.67
CA TYR A 271 12.35 -8.91 -47.02
C TYR A 271 13.37 -10.06 -47.06
N ALA A 272 14.42 -10.03 -46.22
CA ALA A 272 15.38 -11.11 -46.14
C ALA A 272 14.71 -12.42 -45.64
N ASP A 273 13.82 -12.32 -44.64
CA ASP A 273 13.09 -13.48 -44.13
C ASP A 273 12.13 -14.09 -45.17
N HIS A 274 11.60 -13.26 -46.11
CA HIS A 274 10.74 -13.76 -47.18
C HIS A 274 11.46 -14.39 -48.36
N VAL A 275 12.76 -14.16 -48.49
CA VAL A 275 13.59 -14.75 -49.58
C VAL A 275 14.11 -16.15 -49.22
N HIS A 276 14.07 -16.52 -47.96
CA HIS A 276 14.47 -17.86 -47.44
C HIS A 276 13.29 -18.82 -47.23
N LEU A 277 12.07 -18.43 -47.62
CA LEU A 277 10.90 -19.29 -47.72
C LEU A 277 10.58 -19.61 -49.17
#